data_a55501fe27c1d05f75f0feefe1f5e094
#
_entry.id   a55501fe27c1d05f75f0feefe1f5e094
#
_cell.length_a   1.000
_cell.length_b   1.000
_cell.length_c   1.000
_cell.angle_alpha   90.00
_cell.angle_beta   90.00
_cell.angle_gamma   90.00
#
_symmetry.space_group_name_H-M   'P 1'
#
loop_
_entity.id
_entity.type
_entity.pdbx_description
1 polymer ?
#
loop_
_entity_poly.entity_id
_entity_poly.type
_entity_poly.pdbx_seq_one_letter_code
_entity_poly.pdbx_strand_id
1 'polypeptide(L)'
;MHPDQISNNKIRQVFMLAVIIILSAIILYNLSDFLPSLLGAITLYIISRSWNFKLVEEKGWKPWVAALVIILICLVIIVIPTYFTIEVLVNKISDAKAYTESITQFFEKIETYIRAKTGFEILSGGNLEKITGFATQASTAILNTTVNMISIIVGMFFILYFMLTKGRLFERILTSISPLKKANDQKIGEKFRKM
;
A
#
# COMPACT_ATOMS: atom_id res chain seq x y z
N MET A 1 -48.79 -23.93 -29.46
CA MET A 1 -47.80 -23.05 -28.79
C MET A 1 -46.54 -23.87 -28.61
N HIS A 2 -45.49 -23.64 -29.46
CA HIS A 2 -44.21 -24.27 -29.26
C HIS A 2 -43.49 -23.56 -28.11
N PRO A 3 -42.94 -24.28 -27.11
CA PRO A 3 -42.12 -23.65 -26.09
C PRO A 3 -40.89 -23.09 -26.78
N ASP A 4 -40.58 -21.85 -26.48
CA ASP A 4 -39.38 -21.12 -26.95
C ASP A 4 -38.12 -21.97 -26.75
N GLN A 5 -37.66 -22.58 -27.82
CA GLN A 5 -36.32 -23.18 -27.83
C GLN A 5 -35.33 -22.03 -27.74
N ILE A 6 -34.83 -21.79 -26.51
CA ILE A 6 -33.74 -20.85 -26.31
C ILE A 6 -32.59 -21.29 -27.22
N SER A 7 -32.30 -20.49 -28.25
CA SER A 7 -31.30 -20.85 -29.25
C SER A 7 -29.95 -21.09 -28.55
N ASN A 8 -29.30 -22.18 -28.89
CA ASN A 8 -28.00 -22.60 -28.29
C ASN A 8 -26.95 -21.48 -28.37
N ASN A 9 -27.09 -20.57 -29.35
CA ASN A 9 -26.25 -19.37 -29.46
C ASN A 9 -26.49 -18.35 -28.34
N LYS A 10 -27.76 -18.17 -27.90
CA LYS A 10 -28.08 -17.25 -26.80
C LYS A 10 -27.52 -17.76 -25.46
N ILE A 11 -27.62 -19.06 -25.21
CA ILE A 11 -27.04 -19.68 -24.00
C ILE A 11 -25.54 -19.53 -24.01
N ARG A 12 -24.87 -19.76 -25.12
CA ARG A 12 -23.42 -19.59 -25.28
C ARG A 12 -22.98 -18.14 -25.08
N GLN A 13 -23.74 -17.17 -25.60
CA GLN A 13 -23.47 -15.74 -25.41
C GLN A 13 -23.59 -15.34 -23.93
N VAL A 14 -24.68 -15.75 -23.27
CA VAL A 14 -24.88 -15.46 -21.84
C VAL A 14 -23.79 -16.07 -20.98
N PHE A 15 -23.42 -17.32 -21.29
CA PHE A 15 -22.33 -18.02 -20.60
C PHE A 15 -20.99 -17.30 -20.78
N MET A 16 -20.62 -16.91 -22.02
CA MET A 16 -19.40 -16.13 -22.26
C MET A 16 -19.40 -14.79 -21.55
N LEU A 17 -20.53 -14.09 -21.55
CA LEU A 17 -20.67 -12.81 -20.85
C LEU A 17 -20.53 -12.99 -19.35
N ALA A 18 -21.12 -14.02 -18.77
CA ALA A 18 -20.97 -14.34 -17.35
C ALA A 18 -19.51 -14.65 -16.98
N VAL A 19 -18.81 -15.44 -17.80
CA VAL A 19 -17.38 -15.75 -17.62
C VAL A 19 -16.53 -14.47 -17.67
N ILE A 20 -16.77 -13.58 -18.64
CA ILE A 20 -16.05 -12.32 -18.76
C ILE A 20 -16.30 -11.43 -17.52
N ILE A 21 -17.54 -11.33 -17.05
CA ILE A 21 -17.87 -10.53 -15.85
C ILE A 21 -17.17 -11.10 -14.62
N ILE A 22 -17.23 -12.42 -14.42
CA ILE A 22 -16.59 -13.10 -13.28
C ILE A 22 -15.08 -12.90 -13.33
N LEU A 23 -14.43 -13.12 -14.48
CA LEU A 23 -12.99 -12.91 -14.64
C LEU A 23 -12.61 -11.44 -14.40
N SER A 24 -13.39 -10.51 -14.94
CA SER A 24 -13.16 -9.07 -14.71
C SER A 24 -13.28 -8.70 -13.23
N ALA A 25 -14.27 -9.24 -12.53
CA ALA A 25 -14.46 -9.01 -11.11
C ALA A 25 -13.28 -9.57 -10.28
N ILE A 26 -12.80 -10.77 -10.60
CA ILE A 26 -11.64 -11.39 -9.96
C ILE A 26 -10.39 -10.57 -10.20
N ILE A 27 -10.16 -10.11 -11.45
CA ILE A 27 -9.00 -9.28 -11.80
C ILE A 27 -9.06 -7.95 -11.05
N LEU A 28 -10.21 -7.27 -11.04
CA LEU A 28 -10.37 -6.00 -10.34
C LEU A 28 -10.17 -6.16 -8.83
N TYR A 29 -10.67 -7.22 -8.24
CA TYR A 29 -10.49 -7.51 -6.81
C TYR A 29 -9.01 -7.70 -6.46
N ASN A 30 -8.27 -8.53 -7.22
CA ASN A 30 -6.84 -8.74 -6.98
C ASN A 30 -5.99 -7.52 -7.34
N LEU A 31 -6.42 -6.71 -8.31
CA LEU A 31 -5.71 -5.49 -8.71
C LEU A 31 -5.80 -4.39 -7.64
N SER A 32 -6.80 -4.44 -6.76
CA SER A 32 -6.96 -3.47 -5.67
C SER A 32 -5.72 -3.40 -4.75
N ASP A 33 -5.04 -4.52 -4.54
CA ASP A 33 -3.84 -4.60 -3.70
C ASP A 33 -2.63 -3.87 -4.33
N PHE A 34 -2.65 -3.68 -5.65
CA PHE A 34 -1.62 -2.93 -6.37
C PHE A 34 -1.90 -1.43 -6.49
N LEU A 35 -3.13 -0.99 -6.18
CA LEU A 35 -3.51 0.42 -6.26
C LEU A 35 -2.61 1.35 -5.43
N PRO A 36 -2.25 1.02 -4.18
CA PRO A 36 -1.33 1.86 -3.41
C PRO A 36 0.03 2.01 -4.08
N SER A 37 0.58 0.91 -4.64
CA SER A 37 1.86 0.93 -5.38
C SER A 37 1.77 1.81 -6.63
N LEU A 38 0.67 1.72 -7.37
CA LEU A 38 0.45 2.50 -8.59
C LEU A 38 0.31 3.99 -8.28
N LEU A 39 -0.51 4.34 -7.28
CA LEU A 39 -0.71 5.74 -6.87
C LEU A 39 0.58 6.35 -6.34
N GLY A 40 1.33 5.59 -5.52
CA GLY A 40 2.65 6.01 -5.04
C GLY A 40 3.64 6.23 -6.18
N ALA A 41 3.69 5.31 -7.16
CA ALA A 41 4.56 5.45 -8.33
C ALA A 41 4.20 6.68 -9.17
N ILE A 42 2.91 6.94 -9.42
CA ILE A 42 2.46 8.13 -10.15
C ILE A 42 2.86 9.40 -9.42
N THR A 43 2.66 9.46 -8.11
CA THR A 43 3.03 10.62 -7.28
C THR A 43 4.53 10.89 -7.36
N LEU A 44 5.36 9.86 -7.16
CA LEU A 44 6.81 9.99 -7.26
C LEU A 44 7.27 10.34 -8.69
N TYR A 45 6.59 9.81 -9.71
CA TYR A 45 6.87 10.16 -11.09
C TYR A 45 6.62 11.65 -11.36
N ILE A 46 5.48 12.19 -10.91
CA ILE A 46 5.14 13.61 -11.09
C ILE A 46 6.21 14.52 -10.45
N ILE A 47 6.68 14.15 -9.25
CA ILE A 47 7.71 14.91 -8.53
C ILE A 47 9.06 14.80 -9.22
N SER A 48 9.45 13.62 -9.66
CA SER A 48 10.81 13.33 -10.14
C SER A 48 10.98 13.46 -11.66
N ARG A 49 9.88 13.55 -12.44
CA ARG A 49 9.93 13.61 -13.90
C ARG A 49 10.79 14.76 -14.44
N SER A 50 10.72 15.94 -13.80
CA SER A 50 11.48 17.10 -14.20
C SER A 50 12.99 16.86 -14.10
N TRP A 51 13.41 16.19 -13.03
CA TRP A 51 14.80 15.80 -12.83
C TRP A 51 15.24 14.73 -13.82
N ASN A 52 14.35 13.77 -14.10
CA ASN A 52 14.62 12.73 -15.10
C ASN A 52 14.85 13.32 -16.50
N PHE A 53 13.99 14.24 -16.94
CA PHE A 53 14.17 14.89 -18.24
C PHE A 53 15.44 15.73 -18.31
N LYS A 54 15.78 16.46 -17.25
CA LYS A 54 17.05 17.21 -17.18
C LYS A 54 18.26 16.29 -17.29
N LEU A 55 18.25 15.14 -16.60
CA LEU A 55 19.35 14.18 -16.66
C LEU A 55 19.49 13.55 -18.06
N VAL A 56 18.37 13.18 -18.68
CA VAL A 56 18.37 12.49 -19.97
C VAL A 56 18.59 13.46 -21.12
N GLU A 57 17.87 14.61 -21.16
CA GLU A 57 17.85 15.53 -22.31
C GLU A 57 18.95 16.57 -22.25
N GLU A 58 19.25 17.13 -21.06
CA GLU A 58 20.29 18.16 -20.92
C GLU A 58 21.67 17.56 -20.68
N LYS A 59 21.76 16.50 -19.87
CA LYS A 59 23.07 15.85 -19.54
C LYS A 59 23.39 14.63 -20.38
N GLY A 60 22.49 14.20 -21.28
CA GLY A 60 22.71 13.07 -22.18
C GLY A 60 22.83 11.69 -21.50
N TRP A 61 22.32 11.55 -20.29
CA TRP A 61 22.36 10.28 -19.59
C TRP A 61 21.45 9.24 -20.24
N LYS A 62 21.87 7.97 -20.18
CA LYS A 62 21.01 6.86 -20.62
C LYS A 62 19.76 6.81 -19.75
N PRO A 63 18.54 6.68 -20.32
CA PRO A 63 17.29 6.73 -19.56
C PRO A 63 17.23 5.77 -18.37
N TRP A 64 17.78 4.57 -18.49
CA TRP A 64 17.80 3.58 -17.42
C TRP A 64 18.70 4.00 -16.25
N VAL A 65 19.85 4.67 -16.53
CA VAL A 65 20.76 5.17 -15.49
C VAL A 65 20.12 6.32 -14.74
N ALA A 66 19.53 7.27 -15.46
CA ALA A 66 18.80 8.39 -14.84
C ALA A 66 17.66 7.88 -13.93
N ALA A 67 16.89 6.90 -14.41
CA ALA A 67 15.82 6.28 -13.63
C ALA A 67 16.34 5.63 -12.35
N LEU A 68 17.43 4.85 -12.43
CA LEU A 68 18.02 4.18 -11.25
C LEU A 68 18.53 5.18 -10.22
N VAL A 69 19.21 6.25 -10.65
CA VAL A 69 19.71 7.28 -9.73
C VAL A 69 18.56 7.98 -9.01
N ILE A 70 17.49 8.33 -9.73
CA ILE A 70 16.30 8.95 -9.14
C ILE A 70 15.62 8.00 -8.15
N ILE A 71 15.46 6.73 -8.51
CA ILE A 71 14.88 5.72 -7.61
C ILE A 71 15.73 5.58 -6.34
N LEU A 72 17.04 5.57 -6.45
CA LEU A 72 17.94 5.47 -5.31
C LEU A 72 17.80 6.68 -4.39
N ILE A 73 17.70 7.88 -4.94
CA ILE A 73 17.42 9.11 -4.16
C ILE A 73 16.05 9.00 -3.47
N CYS A 74 15.00 8.63 -4.17
CA CYS A 74 13.67 8.46 -3.61
C CYS A 74 13.65 7.38 -2.50
N LEU A 75 14.36 6.27 -2.72
CA LEU A 75 14.48 5.19 -1.75
C LEU A 75 15.15 5.68 -0.46
N VAL A 76 16.25 6.41 -0.56
CA VAL A 76 16.94 7.00 0.60
C VAL A 76 16.01 7.95 1.36
N ILE A 77 15.29 8.82 0.66
CA ILE A 77 14.35 9.78 1.26
C ILE A 77 13.19 9.07 1.98
N ILE A 78 12.75 7.91 1.49
CA ILE A 78 11.66 7.15 2.11
C ILE A 78 12.17 6.24 3.23
N VAL A 79 13.29 5.54 3.02
CA VAL A 79 13.81 4.55 3.97
C VAL A 79 14.31 5.20 5.25
N ILE A 80 15.00 6.35 5.15
CA ILE A 80 15.55 7.01 6.34
C ILE A 80 14.45 7.36 7.37
N PRO A 81 13.39 8.13 7.04
CA PRO A 81 12.37 8.45 8.02
C PRO A 81 11.55 7.23 8.46
N THR A 82 11.37 6.25 7.56
CA THR A 82 10.68 5.00 7.90
C THR A 82 11.47 4.20 8.94
N TYR A 83 12.79 4.11 8.79
CA TYR A 83 13.65 3.44 9.77
C TYR A 83 13.52 4.07 11.17
N PHE A 84 13.65 5.40 11.27
CA PHE A 84 13.48 6.10 12.56
C PHE A 84 12.08 5.90 13.14
N THR A 85 11.05 5.89 12.30
CA THR A 85 9.67 5.66 12.76
C THR A 85 9.49 4.26 13.33
N ILE A 86 10.06 3.25 12.66
CA ILE A 86 9.99 1.85 13.13
C ILE A 86 10.75 1.70 14.45
N GLU A 87 11.93 2.29 14.58
CA GLU A 87 12.73 2.24 15.81
C GLU A 87 11.96 2.84 17.00
N VAL A 88 11.37 4.02 16.83
CA VAL A 88 10.54 4.65 17.87
C VAL A 88 9.31 3.77 18.20
N LEU A 89 8.69 3.16 17.20
CA LEU A 89 7.52 2.32 17.39
C LEU A 89 7.88 1.03 18.18
N VAL A 90 8.98 0.37 17.80
CA VAL A 90 9.46 -0.85 18.45
C VAL A 90 9.80 -0.55 19.93
N ASN A 91 10.50 0.55 20.21
CA ASN A 91 10.82 0.95 21.56
C ASN A 91 9.55 1.20 22.40
N LYS A 92 8.56 1.91 21.84
CA LYS A 92 7.28 2.13 22.53
C LYS A 92 6.48 0.86 22.77
N ILE A 93 6.56 -0.11 21.88
CA ILE A 93 5.90 -1.42 22.08
C ILE A 93 6.60 -2.24 23.15
N SER A 94 7.94 -2.18 23.21
CA SER A 94 8.72 -2.82 24.27
C SER A 94 8.38 -2.21 25.63
N ASP A 95 8.28 -0.88 25.71
CA ASP A 95 7.82 -0.19 26.90
C ASP A 95 6.39 -0.60 27.28
N ALA A 96 5.48 -0.67 26.32
CA ALA A 96 4.10 -1.12 26.57
C ALA A 96 4.01 -2.55 27.10
N LYS A 97 4.90 -3.47 26.67
CA LYS A 97 5.01 -4.83 27.26
C LYS A 97 5.47 -4.75 28.71
N ALA A 98 6.48 -3.95 29.02
CA ALA A 98 6.97 -3.77 30.38
C ALA A 98 5.88 -3.16 31.29
N TYR A 99 5.10 -2.20 30.80
CA TYR A 99 3.93 -1.68 31.50
C TYR A 99 2.85 -2.74 31.71
N THR A 100 2.58 -3.59 30.72
CA THR A 100 1.60 -4.67 30.81
C THR A 100 2.03 -5.69 31.87
N GLU A 101 3.29 -6.06 31.89
CA GLU A 101 3.86 -6.98 32.92
C GLU A 101 3.78 -6.34 34.32
N SER A 102 4.09 -5.08 34.45
CA SER A 102 4.00 -4.34 35.72
C SER A 102 2.55 -4.25 36.21
N ILE A 103 1.60 -3.97 35.32
CA ILE A 103 0.17 -3.94 35.61
C ILE A 103 -0.30 -5.33 36.02
N THR A 104 0.09 -6.38 35.31
CA THR A 104 -0.25 -7.77 35.64
C THR A 104 0.25 -8.16 37.03
N GLN A 105 1.50 -7.88 37.34
CA GLN A 105 2.07 -8.12 38.68
C GLN A 105 1.37 -7.33 39.78
N PHE A 106 0.95 -6.09 39.49
CA PHE A 106 0.19 -5.28 40.42
C PHE A 106 -1.18 -5.89 40.71
N PHE A 107 -1.89 -6.33 39.67
CA PHE A 107 -3.18 -6.99 39.83
C PHE A 107 -3.06 -8.34 40.54
N GLU A 108 -2.05 -9.16 40.24
CA GLU A 108 -1.79 -10.42 40.97
C GLU A 108 -1.52 -10.19 42.45
N LYS A 109 -0.79 -9.15 42.81
CA LYS A 109 -0.57 -8.79 44.23
C LYS A 109 -1.86 -8.36 44.93
N ILE A 110 -2.70 -7.57 44.26
CA ILE A 110 -4.01 -7.17 44.81
C ILE A 110 -4.92 -8.39 44.96
N GLU A 111 -4.99 -9.25 43.98
CA GLU A 111 -5.78 -10.47 44.03
C GLU A 111 -5.35 -11.40 45.18
N THR A 112 -4.06 -11.63 45.31
CA THR A 112 -3.50 -12.43 46.42
C THR A 112 -3.86 -11.81 47.78
N TYR A 113 -3.81 -10.50 47.90
CA TYR A 113 -4.14 -9.80 49.15
C TYR A 113 -5.63 -9.87 49.49
N ILE A 114 -6.50 -9.69 48.48
CA ILE A 114 -7.96 -9.73 48.67
C ILE A 114 -8.44 -11.15 48.87
N ARG A 115 -7.93 -12.12 48.14
CA ARG A 115 -8.22 -13.53 48.27
C ARG A 115 -7.86 -14.04 49.69
N ALA A 116 -6.72 -13.58 50.21
CA ALA A 116 -6.29 -13.92 51.57
C ALA A 116 -7.21 -13.35 52.68
N LYS A 117 -7.90 -12.22 52.41
CA LYS A 117 -8.76 -11.56 53.39
C LYS A 117 -10.26 -11.82 53.22
N THR A 118 -10.75 -12.04 52.03
CA THR A 118 -12.20 -12.10 51.73
C THR A 118 -12.64 -13.37 51.05
N GLY A 119 -11.72 -14.21 50.54
CA GLY A 119 -12.06 -15.43 49.80
C GLY A 119 -12.65 -15.19 48.42
N PHE A 120 -12.79 -13.94 47.98
CA PHE A 120 -13.31 -13.61 46.64
C PHE A 120 -12.23 -13.56 45.60
N GLU A 121 -12.44 -14.24 44.45
CA GLU A 121 -11.64 -14.12 43.23
C GLU A 121 -12.16 -12.93 42.39
N ILE A 122 -11.38 -11.87 42.31
CA ILE A 122 -11.77 -10.65 41.55
C ILE A 122 -11.35 -10.75 40.09
N LEU A 123 -10.30 -11.50 39.79
CA LEU A 123 -9.84 -11.74 38.42
C LEU A 123 -10.19 -13.16 37.98
N SER A 124 -11.32 -13.31 37.31
CA SER A 124 -11.49 -14.51 36.48
C SER A 124 -10.41 -14.49 35.37
N GLY A 125 -9.68 -15.60 35.19
CA GLY A 125 -8.51 -15.72 34.29
C GLY A 125 -8.69 -15.20 32.82
N GLY A 126 -9.95 -14.90 32.44
CA GLY A 126 -10.27 -14.35 31.11
C GLY A 126 -9.83 -12.88 30.87
N ASN A 127 -9.53 -12.11 31.91
CA ASN A 127 -9.12 -10.70 31.72
C ASN A 127 -7.60 -10.58 31.50
N LEU A 128 -6.81 -11.41 32.15
CA LEU A 128 -5.36 -11.52 31.90
C LEU A 128 -5.09 -12.07 30.48
N GLU A 129 -5.85 -13.07 30.07
CA GLU A 129 -5.76 -13.66 28.72
C GLU A 129 -6.14 -12.67 27.62
N LYS A 130 -7.09 -11.78 27.86
CA LYS A 130 -7.43 -10.69 26.95
C LYS A 130 -6.31 -9.66 26.80
N ILE A 131 -5.64 -9.29 27.89
CA ILE A 131 -4.54 -8.30 27.85
C ILE A 131 -3.31 -8.88 27.13
N THR A 132 -2.92 -10.10 27.44
CA THR A 132 -1.81 -10.80 26.75
C THR A 132 -2.16 -11.11 25.31
N GLY A 133 -3.41 -11.48 25.01
CA GLY A 133 -3.92 -11.70 23.67
C GLY A 133 -3.88 -10.42 22.82
N PHE A 134 -4.23 -9.27 23.39
CA PHE A 134 -4.15 -7.99 22.68
C PHE A 134 -2.70 -7.63 22.33
N ALA A 135 -1.74 -7.80 23.24
CA ALA A 135 -0.33 -7.55 22.97
C ALA A 135 0.23 -8.46 21.87
N THR A 136 -0.17 -9.74 21.85
CA THR A 136 0.23 -10.69 20.81
C THR A 136 -0.40 -10.35 19.47
N GLN A 137 -1.70 -10.01 19.44
CA GLN A 137 -2.39 -9.59 18.22
C GLN A 137 -1.79 -8.30 17.64
N ALA A 138 -1.47 -7.30 18.48
CA ALA A 138 -0.83 -6.08 18.06
C ALA A 138 0.55 -6.35 17.43
N SER A 139 1.35 -7.22 18.04
CA SER A 139 2.66 -7.61 17.50
C SER A 139 2.55 -8.31 16.14
N THR A 140 1.59 -9.23 15.99
CA THR A 140 1.35 -9.95 14.72
C THR A 140 0.81 -8.99 13.64
N ALA A 141 -0.07 -8.08 13.99
CA ALA A 141 -0.59 -7.07 13.08
C ALA A 141 0.52 -6.17 12.54
N ILE A 142 1.46 -5.76 13.40
CA ILE A 142 2.62 -4.94 12.99
C ILE A 142 3.51 -5.70 12.03
N LEU A 143 3.82 -6.96 12.30
CA LEU A 143 4.64 -7.79 11.40
C LEU A 143 3.98 -7.96 10.04
N ASN A 144 2.70 -8.30 9.99
CA ASN A 144 1.96 -8.47 8.74
C ASN A 144 1.88 -7.15 7.94
N THR A 145 1.64 -6.03 8.63
CA THR A 145 1.61 -4.69 8.02
C THR A 145 2.98 -4.34 7.42
N THR A 146 4.07 -4.67 8.10
CA THR A 146 5.43 -4.40 7.61
C THR A 146 5.73 -5.18 6.33
N VAL A 147 5.38 -6.47 6.27
CA VAL A 147 5.56 -7.28 5.04
C VAL A 147 4.75 -6.72 3.88
N ASN A 148 3.50 -6.34 4.11
CA ASN A 148 2.66 -5.72 3.09
C ASN A 148 3.22 -4.37 2.61
N MET A 149 3.74 -3.54 3.52
CA MET A 149 4.38 -2.27 3.16
C MET A 149 5.61 -2.47 2.28
N ILE A 150 6.46 -3.46 2.57
CA ILE A 150 7.63 -3.77 1.74
C ILE A 150 7.18 -4.16 0.32
N SER A 151 6.16 -5.00 0.19
CA SER A 151 5.63 -5.41 -1.12
C SER A 151 5.08 -4.21 -1.91
N ILE A 152 4.36 -3.30 -1.26
CA ILE A 152 3.84 -2.07 -1.87
C ILE A 152 5.00 -1.18 -2.34
N ILE A 153 6.03 -1.00 -1.52
CA ILE A 153 7.21 -0.17 -1.84
C ILE A 153 7.98 -0.76 -3.03
N VAL A 154 8.22 -2.07 -3.04
CA VAL A 154 8.88 -2.75 -4.16
C VAL A 154 8.08 -2.60 -5.45
N GLY A 155 6.77 -2.85 -5.40
CA GLY A 155 5.87 -2.68 -6.54
C GLY A 155 5.85 -1.22 -7.04
N MET A 156 5.82 -0.26 -6.13
CA MET A 156 5.86 1.17 -6.44
C MET A 156 7.14 1.56 -7.19
N PHE A 157 8.31 1.15 -6.70
CA PHE A 157 9.58 1.45 -7.36
C PHE A 157 9.74 0.73 -8.70
N PHE A 158 9.20 -0.48 -8.82
CA PHE A 158 9.18 -1.22 -10.08
C PHE A 158 8.36 -0.47 -11.14
N ILE A 159 7.16 -0.05 -10.81
CA ILE A 159 6.31 0.75 -11.70
C ILE A 159 6.99 2.08 -12.04
N LEU A 160 7.53 2.77 -11.03
CA LEU A 160 8.24 4.05 -11.20
C LEU A 160 9.42 3.92 -12.16
N TYR A 161 10.18 2.83 -12.09
CA TYR A 161 11.28 2.57 -13.02
C TYR A 161 10.83 2.56 -14.48
N PHE A 162 9.74 1.85 -14.78
CA PHE A 162 9.21 1.82 -16.15
C PHE A 162 8.66 3.18 -16.58
N MET A 163 8.00 3.89 -15.67
CA MET A 163 7.49 5.23 -15.96
C MET A 163 8.62 6.22 -16.25
N LEU A 164 9.72 6.20 -15.49
CA LEU A 164 10.87 7.07 -15.72
C LEU A 164 11.65 6.69 -16.98
N THR A 165 11.86 5.40 -17.23
CA THR A 165 12.61 4.93 -18.40
C THR A 165 11.87 5.20 -19.71
N LYS A 166 10.54 5.13 -19.71
CA LYS A 166 9.68 5.37 -20.88
C LYS A 166 8.81 6.62 -20.71
N GLY A 167 9.30 7.64 -20.00
CA GLY A 167 8.52 8.81 -19.58
C GLY A 167 7.77 9.50 -20.73
N ARG A 168 8.41 9.70 -21.89
CA ARG A 168 7.77 10.30 -23.08
C ARG A 168 6.63 9.45 -23.64
N LEU A 169 6.77 8.14 -23.65
CA LEU A 169 5.71 7.22 -24.07
C LEU A 169 4.53 7.26 -23.08
N PHE A 170 4.84 7.26 -21.81
CA PHE A 170 3.85 7.32 -20.73
C PHE A 170 3.03 8.62 -20.79
N GLU A 171 3.67 9.77 -20.94
CA GLU A 171 2.99 11.05 -21.09
C GLU A 171 2.09 11.09 -22.34
N ARG A 172 2.55 10.53 -23.45
CA ARG A 172 1.74 10.42 -24.68
C ARG A 172 0.49 9.55 -24.47
N ILE A 173 0.60 8.44 -23.75
CA ILE A 173 -0.54 7.59 -23.43
C ILE A 173 -1.51 8.34 -22.52
N LEU A 174 -1.02 9.01 -21.47
CA LEU A 174 -1.87 9.78 -20.56
C LEU A 174 -2.64 10.88 -21.29
N THR A 175 -2.00 11.63 -22.18
CA THR A 175 -2.67 12.66 -22.98
C THR A 175 -3.67 12.08 -23.97
N SER A 176 -3.45 10.87 -24.49
CA SER A 176 -4.38 10.22 -25.40
C SER A 176 -5.64 9.69 -24.73
N ILE A 177 -5.52 9.29 -23.45
CA ILE A 177 -6.65 8.76 -22.65
C ILE A 177 -7.42 9.90 -21.97
N SER A 178 -6.78 11.07 -21.81
CA SER A 178 -7.41 12.21 -21.16
C SER A 178 -8.60 12.73 -22.00
N PRO A 179 -9.82 12.80 -21.42
CA PRO A 179 -11.00 13.31 -22.12
C PRO A 179 -10.99 14.84 -22.26
N LEU A 180 -9.88 15.50 -21.93
CA LEU A 180 -9.74 16.96 -21.99
C LEU A 180 -9.71 17.43 -23.45
N LYS A 181 -10.56 18.40 -23.81
CA LYS A 181 -10.59 19.02 -25.13
C LYS A 181 -9.19 19.49 -25.51
N LYS A 182 -8.73 19.18 -26.73
CA LYS A 182 -7.41 19.57 -27.29
C LYS A 182 -7.02 21.05 -27.10
N ALA A 183 -8.01 21.95 -26.97
CA ALA A 183 -7.77 23.37 -26.70
C ALA A 183 -7.30 23.67 -25.25
N ASN A 184 -7.54 22.78 -24.31
CA ASN A 184 -7.09 22.92 -22.93
C ASN A 184 -5.74 22.24 -22.69
N ASP A 185 -5.39 21.24 -23.51
CA ASP A 185 -4.10 20.53 -23.42
C ASP A 185 -2.92 21.46 -23.70
N GLN A 186 -3.05 22.38 -24.65
CA GLN A 186 -1.99 23.36 -24.95
C GLN A 186 -1.75 24.32 -23.79
N LYS A 187 -2.80 24.82 -23.15
CA LYS A 187 -2.69 25.72 -21.98
C LYS A 187 -2.16 25.01 -20.73
N ILE A 188 -2.54 23.75 -20.53
CA ILE A 188 -2.08 22.95 -19.41
C ILE A 188 -0.63 22.51 -19.64
N GLY A 189 -0.29 22.06 -20.85
CA GLY A 189 1.07 21.69 -21.24
C GLY A 189 2.07 22.82 -21.11
N GLU A 190 1.70 24.05 -21.47
CA GLU A 190 2.55 25.25 -21.29
C GLU A 190 2.74 25.62 -19.81
N LYS A 191 1.70 25.51 -18.98
CA LYS A 191 1.81 25.77 -17.54
C LYS A 191 2.69 24.73 -16.84
N PHE A 192 2.57 23.45 -17.20
CA PHE A 192 3.42 22.40 -16.66
C PHE A 192 4.87 22.45 -17.15
N ARG A 193 5.12 23.06 -18.29
CA ARG A 193 6.50 23.25 -18.81
C ARG A 193 7.22 24.44 -18.18
N LYS A 194 6.48 25.39 -17.57
CA LYS A 194 7.03 26.58 -16.89
C LYS A 194 7.24 26.37 -15.36
N MET A 195 6.80 25.23 -14.80
CA MET A 195 7.14 24.79 -13.45
C MET A 195 8.29 23.78 -13.49
#